data_d1acde77360e1e46531ede6df69b2dd4
#
_entry.id   d1acde77360e1e46531ede6df69b2dd4
#
_cell.length_a   1.000
_cell.length_b   1.000
_cell.length_c   1.000
_cell.angle_alpha   90.00
_cell.angle_beta   90.00
_cell.angle_gamma   90.00
#
_symmetry.space_group_name_H-M   'P 1'
#
loop_
_entity.id
_entity.type
_entity.pdbx_description
1 polymer ?
#
loop_
_entity_poly.entity_id
_entity_poly.type
_entity_poly.pdbx_seq_one_letter_code
_entity_poly.pdbx_strand_id
1 'polypeptide(L)'
;GMGLYIIWAYKPSKSVRLTKDNVAEQIRNLGPLSREERITLRTLIITRLLWMTEAWHGISSGEVAVTAMCVLLMSKVMDRKDFKNGIDWPSVVYVGSILNLAAVIQALHVDRWLGVALKPYLLSVVGSPASLIVSMSSAAAIFVLILPPLLIPLGMNPWIVCMVAFAGGDIWYLKYMNAFYLCADLGTEGKMANHRSMIKLSAAYMVICTLGFIVSIPFWRMFGLLQ
;
A
#
# COMPACT_ATOMS: atom_id res chain seq x y z
N GLY A 1 4.43 5.99 -16.79
CA GLY A 1 3.12 6.70 -16.80
C GLY A 1 3.01 7.69 -15.66
N MET A 2 2.87 7.20 -14.41
CA MET A 2 2.57 8.04 -13.23
C MET A 2 3.62 9.10 -12.93
N GLY A 3 4.92 8.77 -13.01
CA GLY A 3 5.99 9.74 -12.79
C GLY A 3 5.97 10.91 -13.78
N LEU A 4 5.68 10.66 -15.05
CA LEU A 4 5.53 11.69 -16.06
C LEU A 4 4.32 12.60 -15.79
N TYR A 5 3.21 12.01 -15.34
CA TYR A 5 2.02 12.76 -14.94
C TYR A 5 2.32 13.69 -13.75
N ILE A 6 3.03 13.19 -12.71
CA ILE A 6 3.40 13.99 -11.56
C ILE A 6 4.28 15.20 -11.96
N ILE A 7 5.30 14.97 -12.80
CA ILE A 7 6.19 16.03 -13.29
C ILE A 7 5.41 17.08 -14.11
N TRP A 8 4.42 16.64 -14.88
CA TRP A 8 3.61 17.52 -15.72
C TRP A 8 2.56 18.31 -14.91
N ALA A 9 1.82 17.62 -14.01
CA ALA A 9 0.69 18.19 -13.30
C ALA A 9 1.08 18.96 -12.03
N TYR A 10 2.19 18.57 -11.38
CA TYR A 10 2.65 19.13 -10.10
C TYR A 10 4.02 19.75 -10.26
N LYS A 11 4.08 20.83 -11.07
CA LYS A 11 5.31 21.61 -11.21
C LYS A 11 5.66 22.26 -9.86
N PRO A 12 6.86 22.05 -9.31
CA PRO A 12 7.26 22.69 -8.06
C PRO A 12 7.29 24.21 -8.26
N SER A 13 6.64 24.94 -7.37
CA SER A 13 6.63 26.42 -7.38
C SER A 13 8.00 27.04 -7.12
N LYS A 14 8.92 26.29 -6.50
CA LYS A 14 10.32 26.63 -6.31
C LYS A 14 11.18 25.43 -6.70
N SER A 15 12.15 25.63 -7.57
CA SER A 15 13.15 24.60 -7.82
C SER A 15 14.06 24.50 -6.59
N VAL A 16 13.89 23.44 -5.81
CA VAL A 16 14.83 23.09 -4.74
C VAL A 16 16.08 22.54 -5.43
N ARG A 17 17.08 23.41 -5.64
CA ARG A 17 18.40 22.97 -6.09
C ARG A 17 19.17 22.47 -4.86
N LEU A 18 19.29 21.17 -4.74
CA LEU A 18 20.25 20.58 -3.80
C LEU A 18 21.66 20.83 -4.36
N THR A 19 22.26 21.94 -3.92
CA THR A 19 23.68 22.21 -4.23
C THR A 19 24.52 21.36 -3.29
N LYS A 20 25.65 20.81 -3.80
CA LYS A 20 26.58 20.03 -2.97
C LYS A 20 27.02 20.78 -1.71
N ASP A 21 27.15 22.09 -1.83
CA ASP A 21 27.55 22.98 -0.72
C ASP A 21 26.49 23.02 0.38
N ASN A 22 25.19 23.13 0.03
CA ASN A 22 24.08 23.10 1.00
C ASN A 22 24.00 21.76 1.74
N VAL A 23 24.26 20.65 1.04
CA VAL A 23 24.28 19.32 1.65
C VAL A 23 25.50 19.17 2.57
N ALA A 24 26.68 19.63 2.14
CA ALA A 24 27.91 19.61 2.94
C ALA A 24 27.77 20.47 4.21
N GLU A 25 27.14 21.66 4.09
CA GLU A 25 26.86 22.53 5.23
C GLU A 25 25.87 21.85 6.22
N GLN A 26 24.80 21.23 5.74
CA GLN A 26 23.87 20.50 6.59
C GLN A 26 24.55 19.32 7.29
N ILE A 27 25.37 18.54 6.58
CA ILE A 27 26.13 17.43 7.19
C ILE A 27 27.09 17.95 8.27
N ARG A 28 27.75 19.10 8.02
CA ARG A 28 28.65 19.71 9.00
C ARG A 28 27.91 20.22 10.23
N ASN A 29 26.69 20.75 10.06
CA ASN A 29 25.84 21.23 11.15
C ASN A 29 25.26 20.09 11.99
N LEU A 30 24.98 18.91 11.38
CA LEU A 30 24.52 17.72 12.07
C LEU A 30 25.60 17.07 12.94
N GLY A 31 26.88 17.24 12.58
CA GLY A 31 27.99 16.63 13.34
C GLY A 31 28.07 15.10 13.23
N PRO A 32 28.92 14.47 14.07
CA PRO A 32 29.01 13.02 14.11
C PRO A 32 27.78 12.39 14.74
N LEU A 33 27.40 11.21 14.24
CA LEU A 33 26.28 10.43 14.76
C LEU A 33 26.34 10.23 16.28
N SER A 34 25.27 10.60 16.96
CA SER A 34 25.09 10.38 18.40
C SER A 34 25.05 8.88 18.74
N ARG A 35 25.17 8.55 20.02
CA ARG A 35 25.01 7.16 20.47
C ARG A 35 23.63 6.59 20.10
N GLU A 36 22.60 7.37 20.27
CA GLU A 36 21.20 7.01 20.02
C GLU A 36 20.96 6.78 18.53
N GLU A 37 21.46 7.67 17.67
CA GLU A 37 21.37 7.53 16.20
C GLU A 37 22.08 6.27 15.71
N ARG A 38 23.24 5.94 16.29
CA ARG A 38 23.98 4.70 15.92
C ARG A 38 23.23 3.44 16.32
N ILE A 39 22.58 3.44 17.50
CA ILE A 39 21.76 2.31 17.95
C ILE A 39 20.56 2.16 17.02
N THR A 40 19.85 3.26 16.76
CA THR A 40 18.69 3.28 15.84
C THR A 40 19.07 2.76 14.46
N LEU A 41 20.16 3.27 13.89
CA LEU A 41 20.61 2.86 12.56
C LEU A 41 20.95 1.37 12.51
N ARG A 42 21.68 0.84 13.50
CA ARG A 42 22.00 -0.59 13.59
C ARG A 42 20.74 -1.43 13.71
N THR A 43 19.81 -1.04 14.58
CA THR A 43 18.53 -1.74 14.77
C THR A 43 17.74 -1.76 13.47
N LEU A 44 17.64 -0.63 12.75
CA LEU A 44 16.95 -0.58 11.45
C LEU A 44 17.60 -1.47 10.39
N ILE A 45 18.94 -1.47 10.29
CA ILE A 45 19.66 -2.33 9.33
C ILE A 45 19.41 -3.80 9.65
N ILE A 46 19.54 -4.19 10.92
CA ILE A 46 19.34 -5.59 11.35
C ILE A 46 17.88 -6.00 11.09
N THR A 47 16.90 -5.17 11.46
CA THR A 47 15.48 -5.42 11.20
C THR A 47 15.22 -5.63 9.70
N ARG A 48 15.81 -4.78 8.87
CA ARG A 48 15.64 -4.88 7.41
C ARG A 48 16.23 -6.17 6.85
N LEU A 49 17.40 -6.57 7.32
CA LEU A 49 18.06 -7.83 6.93
C LEU A 49 17.24 -9.03 7.38
N LEU A 50 16.70 -9.03 8.60
CA LEU A 50 15.84 -10.09 9.10
C LEU A 50 14.55 -10.21 8.28
N TRP A 51 13.92 -9.10 7.89
CA TRP A 51 12.75 -9.14 7.00
C TRP A 51 13.08 -9.72 5.62
N MET A 52 14.25 -9.40 5.06
CA MET A 52 14.66 -9.97 3.77
C MET A 52 15.00 -11.47 3.85
N THR A 53 15.33 -11.96 5.02
CA THR A 53 15.74 -13.36 5.26
C THR A 53 14.65 -14.17 5.97
N GLU A 54 13.43 -13.68 6.09
CA GLU A 54 12.29 -14.33 6.75
C GLU A 54 12.10 -15.78 6.26
N ALA A 55 12.23 -16.02 4.95
CA ALA A 55 12.11 -17.34 4.36
C ALA A 55 13.15 -18.36 4.86
N TRP A 56 14.28 -17.92 5.42
CA TRP A 56 15.35 -18.80 5.90
C TRP A 56 15.23 -19.14 7.38
N HIS A 57 14.81 -18.17 8.21
CA HIS A 57 14.75 -18.37 9.67
C HIS A 57 13.32 -18.56 10.20
N GLY A 58 12.28 -18.29 9.40
CA GLY A 58 10.87 -18.51 9.76
C GLY A 58 10.32 -17.60 10.86
N ILE A 59 11.06 -16.58 11.31
CA ILE A 59 10.59 -15.60 12.28
C ILE A 59 9.73 -14.58 11.54
N SER A 60 8.50 -14.36 12.00
CA SER A 60 7.59 -13.44 11.32
C SER A 60 8.09 -11.99 11.37
N SER A 61 7.75 -11.22 10.34
CA SER A 61 8.09 -9.78 10.27
C SER A 61 7.54 -8.98 11.47
N GLY A 62 6.41 -9.40 12.04
CA GLY A 62 5.83 -8.82 13.24
C GLY A 62 6.69 -9.06 14.49
N GLU A 63 7.19 -10.29 14.70
CA GLU A 63 8.08 -10.61 15.83
C GLU A 63 9.38 -9.83 15.76
N VAL A 64 9.96 -9.72 14.56
CA VAL A 64 11.16 -8.92 14.31
C VAL A 64 10.91 -7.44 14.64
N ALA A 65 9.77 -6.87 14.23
CA ALA A 65 9.41 -5.48 14.51
C ALA A 65 9.23 -5.22 16.02
N VAL A 66 8.54 -6.11 16.73
CA VAL A 66 8.36 -6.00 18.19
C VAL A 66 9.70 -6.11 18.91
N THR A 67 10.56 -7.04 18.49
CA THR A 67 11.92 -7.19 19.05
C THR A 67 12.74 -5.92 18.83
N ALA A 68 12.72 -5.34 17.65
CA ALA A 68 13.40 -4.08 17.34
C ALA A 68 12.91 -2.94 18.23
N MET A 69 11.61 -2.82 18.45
CA MET A 69 11.00 -1.84 19.36
C MET A 69 11.49 -2.07 20.81
N CYS A 70 11.53 -3.31 21.28
CA CYS A 70 12.06 -3.64 22.61
C CYS A 70 13.53 -3.22 22.76
N VAL A 71 14.36 -3.44 21.73
CA VAL A 71 15.76 -3.01 21.73
C VAL A 71 15.90 -1.50 21.87
N LEU A 72 15.07 -0.72 21.15
CA LEU A 72 15.08 0.75 21.26
C LEU A 72 14.65 1.24 22.63
N LEU A 73 13.64 0.61 23.23
CA LEU A 73 13.19 0.93 24.60
C LEU A 73 14.25 0.57 25.65
N MET A 74 14.84 -0.62 25.57
CA MET A 74 15.88 -1.07 26.50
C MET A 74 17.16 -0.24 26.40
N SER A 75 17.50 0.22 25.20
CA SER A 75 18.66 1.07 24.95
C SER A 75 18.44 2.54 25.38
N LYS A 76 17.23 2.87 25.87
CA LYS A 76 16.80 4.23 26.25
C LYS A 76 16.89 5.25 25.08
N VAL A 77 16.88 4.77 23.86
CA VAL A 77 16.72 5.60 22.65
C VAL A 77 15.31 6.15 22.58
N MET A 78 14.35 5.34 23.02
CA MET A 78 12.94 5.70 23.13
C MET A 78 12.54 5.58 24.61
N ASP A 79 11.90 6.60 25.17
CA ASP A 79 11.39 6.58 26.53
C ASP A 79 9.88 6.20 26.58
N ARG A 80 9.33 6.10 27.81
CA ARG A 80 7.90 5.82 28.00
C ARG A 80 6.99 6.92 27.43
N LYS A 81 7.44 8.16 27.41
CA LYS A 81 6.66 9.27 26.85
C LYS A 81 6.64 9.20 25.34
N ASP A 82 7.78 8.89 24.72
CA ASP A 82 7.90 8.69 23.29
C ASP A 82 7.03 7.52 22.83
N PHE A 83 7.05 6.41 23.57
CA PHE A 83 6.19 5.26 23.29
C PHE A 83 4.69 5.59 23.41
N LYS A 84 4.30 6.35 24.42
CA LYS A 84 2.89 6.70 24.66
C LYS A 84 2.38 7.77 23.72
N ASN A 85 3.18 8.80 23.45
CA ASN A 85 2.75 10.00 22.76
C ASN A 85 3.26 10.08 21.32
N GLY A 86 4.36 9.40 20.98
CA GLY A 86 4.95 9.37 19.65
C GLY A 86 4.30 8.34 18.73
N ILE A 87 3.55 7.37 19.29
CA ILE A 87 2.81 6.38 18.50
C ILE A 87 1.35 6.80 18.43
N ASP A 88 0.82 6.93 17.24
CA ASP A 88 -0.61 7.13 17.02
C ASP A 88 -1.37 5.80 17.18
N TRP A 89 -1.66 5.47 18.44
CA TRP A 89 -2.36 4.23 18.80
C TRP A 89 -3.71 4.05 18.12
N PRO A 90 -4.56 5.08 17.94
CA PRO A 90 -5.77 4.97 17.14
C PRO A 90 -5.51 4.45 15.73
N SER A 91 -4.49 4.96 15.04
CA SER A 91 -4.11 4.48 13.71
C SER A 91 -3.60 3.03 13.72
N VAL A 92 -2.81 2.64 14.71
CA VAL A 92 -2.33 1.26 14.85
C VAL A 92 -3.51 0.29 15.02
N VAL A 93 -4.46 0.60 15.91
CA VAL A 93 -5.66 -0.21 16.12
C VAL A 93 -6.53 -0.26 14.87
N TYR A 94 -6.72 0.89 14.21
CA TYR A 94 -7.51 0.98 12.99
C TYR A 94 -6.92 0.12 11.86
N VAL A 95 -5.63 0.27 11.57
CA VAL A 95 -4.93 -0.52 10.53
C VAL A 95 -4.94 -2.01 10.88
N GLY A 96 -4.66 -2.36 12.13
CA GLY A 96 -4.72 -3.75 12.59
C GLY A 96 -6.11 -4.36 12.44
N SER A 97 -7.17 -3.60 12.71
CA SER A 97 -8.56 -4.04 12.54
C SER A 97 -8.90 -4.28 11.07
N ILE A 98 -8.51 -3.37 10.18
CA ILE A 98 -8.76 -3.50 8.73
C ILE A 98 -8.02 -4.70 8.15
N LEU A 99 -6.75 -4.90 8.49
CA LEU A 99 -5.96 -6.03 8.00
C LEU A 99 -6.55 -7.37 8.41
N ASN A 100 -7.18 -7.44 9.59
CA ASN A 100 -7.84 -8.67 10.06
C ASN A 100 -9.28 -8.82 9.55
N LEU A 101 -9.89 -7.77 9.01
CA LEU A 101 -11.27 -7.83 8.51
C LEU A 101 -11.44 -8.88 7.41
N ALA A 102 -10.44 -9.05 6.54
CA ALA A 102 -10.44 -10.08 5.51
C ALA A 102 -10.54 -11.50 6.10
N ALA A 103 -9.79 -11.78 7.16
CA ALA A 103 -9.84 -13.06 7.85
C ALA A 103 -11.20 -13.32 8.51
N VAL A 104 -11.82 -12.27 9.09
CA VAL A 104 -13.17 -12.35 9.68
C VAL A 104 -14.22 -12.62 8.60
N ILE A 105 -14.16 -11.93 7.46
CA ILE A 105 -15.06 -12.13 6.32
C ILE A 105 -14.98 -13.59 5.83
N GLN A 106 -13.78 -14.14 5.71
CA GLN A 106 -13.57 -15.53 5.30
C GLN A 106 -14.06 -16.53 6.36
N ALA A 107 -13.76 -16.29 7.64
CA ALA A 107 -14.19 -17.16 8.73
C ALA A 107 -15.72 -17.24 8.88
N LEU A 108 -16.42 -16.15 8.58
CA LEU A 108 -17.88 -16.06 8.60
C LEU A 108 -18.53 -16.46 7.26
N HIS A 109 -17.74 -16.87 6.26
CA HIS A 109 -18.20 -17.20 4.91
C HIS A 109 -19.01 -16.09 4.22
N VAL A 110 -18.82 -14.82 4.62
CA VAL A 110 -19.48 -13.66 4.04
C VAL A 110 -19.06 -13.47 2.57
N ASP A 111 -17.83 -13.82 2.23
CA ASP A 111 -17.29 -13.86 0.87
C ASP A 111 -18.15 -14.76 -0.05
N ARG A 112 -18.50 -15.95 0.40
CA ARG A 112 -19.36 -16.89 -0.35
C ARG A 112 -20.78 -16.36 -0.51
N TRP A 113 -21.35 -15.82 0.57
CA TRP A 113 -22.70 -15.23 0.52
C TRP A 113 -22.75 -14.04 -0.45
N LEU A 114 -21.79 -13.12 -0.35
CA LEU A 114 -21.65 -11.99 -1.28
C LEU A 114 -21.45 -12.48 -2.72
N GLY A 115 -20.66 -13.54 -2.90
CA GLY A 115 -20.42 -14.16 -4.19
C GLY A 115 -21.71 -14.62 -4.85
N VAL A 116 -22.56 -15.32 -4.13
CA VAL A 116 -23.85 -15.79 -4.64
C VAL A 116 -24.79 -14.61 -4.92
N ALA A 117 -24.88 -13.63 -4.01
CA ALA A 117 -25.77 -12.48 -4.13
C ALA A 117 -25.39 -11.54 -5.28
N LEU A 118 -24.09 -11.35 -5.53
CA LEU A 118 -23.59 -10.45 -6.56
C LEU A 118 -23.41 -11.10 -7.94
N LYS A 119 -23.38 -12.45 -8.00
CA LYS A 119 -23.18 -13.21 -9.24
C LYS A 119 -24.05 -12.74 -10.41
N PRO A 120 -25.38 -12.54 -10.30
CA PRO A 120 -26.22 -12.13 -11.41
C PRO A 120 -25.86 -10.72 -11.94
N TYR A 121 -25.46 -9.83 -11.03
CA TYR A 121 -25.07 -8.47 -11.41
C TYR A 121 -23.69 -8.43 -12.06
N LEU A 122 -22.75 -9.23 -11.56
CA LEU A 122 -21.40 -9.32 -12.11
C LEU A 122 -21.38 -9.99 -13.48
N LEU A 123 -22.16 -11.03 -13.71
CA LEU A 123 -22.25 -11.69 -15.01
C LEU A 123 -22.78 -10.76 -16.12
N SER A 124 -23.61 -9.77 -15.78
CA SER A 124 -24.07 -8.79 -16.76
C SER A 124 -22.98 -7.78 -17.17
N VAL A 125 -21.97 -7.56 -16.31
CA VAL A 125 -20.85 -6.62 -16.54
C VAL A 125 -19.64 -7.34 -17.16
N VAL A 126 -19.50 -8.65 -16.90
CA VAL A 126 -18.36 -9.49 -17.32
C VAL A 126 -18.60 -10.08 -18.72
N GLY A 127 -18.92 -9.23 -19.72
CA GLY A 127 -19.09 -9.68 -21.10
C GLY A 127 -17.78 -9.95 -21.87
N SER A 128 -16.65 -9.40 -21.41
CA SER A 128 -15.34 -9.57 -22.02
C SER A 128 -14.21 -9.36 -20.99
N PRO A 129 -12.98 -9.88 -21.22
CA PRO A 129 -11.84 -9.62 -20.37
C PRO A 129 -11.55 -8.12 -20.17
N ALA A 130 -11.78 -7.31 -21.21
CA ALA A 130 -11.58 -5.85 -21.13
C ALA A 130 -12.63 -5.17 -20.23
N SER A 131 -13.92 -5.52 -20.36
CA SER A 131 -14.98 -4.95 -19.52
C SER A 131 -14.79 -5.34 -18.05
N LEU A 132 -14.31 -6.56 -17.80
CA LEU A 132 -13.99 -7.03 -16.45
C LEU A 132 -12.81 -6.24 -15.85
N ILE A 133 -11.73 -6.02 -16.58
CA ILE A 133 -10.59 -5.24 -16.15
C ILE A 133 -11.00 -3.80 -15.82
N VAL A 134 -11.81 -3.17 -16.68
CA VAL A 134 -12.31 -1.81 -16.44
C VAL A 134 -13.20 -1.75 -15.22
N SER A 135 -14.11 -2.70 -15.03
CA SER A 135 -14.99 -2.74 -13.86
C SER A 135 -14.23 -3.03 -12.57
N MET A 136 -13.24 -3.94 -12.60
CA MET A 136 -12.40 -4.23 -11.45
C MET A 136 -11.52 -3.05 -11.03
N SER A 137 -10.90 -2.38 -11.99
CA SER A 137 -10.04 -1.23 -11.69
C SER A 137 -10.82 0.01 -11.23
N SER A 138 -12.11 0.12 -11.58
CA SER A 138 -12.98 1.21 -11.14
C SER A 138 -13.74 0.93 -9.85
N ALA A 139 -13.93 -0.32 -9.50
CA ALA A 139 -14.67 -0.76 -8.33
C ALA A 139 -13.72 -0.96 -7.14
N ALA A 140 -13.39 0.11 -6.47
CA ALA A 140 -12.60 0.22 -5.26
C ALA A 140 -12.47 -1.03 -4.34
N ALA A 141 -11.56 -0.96 -3.40
CA ALA A 141 -11.08 -1.96 -2.43
C ALA A 141 -12.09 -3.02 -1.89
N ILE A 142 -13.38 -2.74 -1.89
CA ILE A 142 -14.44 -3.69 -1.47
C ILE A 142 -14.44 -4.95 -2.35
N PHE A 143 -14.16 -4.80 -3.64
CA PHE A 143 -14.18 -5.91 -4.59
C PHE A 143 -12.91 -6.75 -4.59
N VAL A 144 -11.80 -6.25 -4.07
CA VAL A 144 -10.52 -6.99 -4.00
C VAL A 144 -10.64 -8.30 -3.23
N LEU A 145 -11.46 -8.31 -2.20
CA LEU A 145 -11.68 -9.50 -1.37
C LEU A 145 -12.75 -10.45 -1.95
N ILE A 146 -13.70 -9.92 -2.73
CA ILE A 146 -14.87 -10.65 -3.21
C ILE A 146 -14.66 -11.21 -4.61
N LEU A 147 -13.96 -10.49 -5.48
CA LEU A 147 -13.80 -10.85 -6.88
C LEU A 147 -12.95 -12.11 -7.13
N PRO A 148 -11.79 -12.33 -6.48
CA PRO A 148 -11.01 -13.53 -6.72
C PRO A 148 -11.78 -14.84 -6.51
N PRO A 149 -12.49 -15.05 -5.38
CA PRO A 149 -13.30 -16.24 -5.18
C PRO A 149 -14.40 -16.46 -6.22
N LEU A 150 -14.89 -15.37 -6.85
CA LEU A 150 -15.93 -15.44 -7.87
C LEU A 150 -15.38 -15.73 -9.27
N LEU A 151 -14.27 -15.12 -9.64
CA LEU A 151 -13.75 -15.11 -11.01
C LEU A 151 -12.87 -16.32 -11.30
N ILE A 152 -12.17 -16.86 -10.30
CA ILE A 152 -11.35 -18.07 -10.45
C ILE A 152 -12.21 -19.28 -10.87
N PRO A 153 -13.36 -19.56 -10.25
CA PRO A 153 -14.26 -20.63 -10.70
C PRO A 153 -14.86 -20.42 -12.10
N LEU A 154 -14.89 -19.18 -12.60
CA LEU A 154 -15.31 -18.85 -13.96
C LEU A 154 -14.21 -19.06 -15.01
N GLY A 155 -13.08 -19.65 -14.65
CA GLY A 155 -11.97 -19.96 -15.55
C GLY A 155 -10.96 -18.82 -15.74
N MET A 156 -11.07 -17.74 -14.97
CA MET A 156 -10.08 -16.67 -15.03
C MET A 156 -8.79 -17.07 -14.32
N ASN A 157 -7.66 -16.69 -14.92
CA ASN A 157 -6.37 -16.97 -14.34
C ASN A 157 -6.20 -16.24 -12.99
N PRO A 158 -5.92 -16.95 -11.88
CA PRO A 158 -5.80 -16.35 -10.56
C PRO A 158 -4.78 -15.21 -10.49
N TRP A 159 -3.69 -15.32 -11.25
CA TRP A 159 -2.64 -14.31 -11.26
C TRP A 159 -3.14 -12.97 -11.80
N ILE A 160 -3.90 -12.99 -12.90
CA ILE A 160 -4.48 -11.77 -13.49
C ILE A 160 -5.49 -11.16 -12.54
N VAL A 161 -6.37 -11.99 -11.95
CA VAL A 161 -7.38 -11.52 -10.99
C VAL A 161 -6.70 -10.83 -9.80
N CYS A 162 -5.66 -11.45 -9.24
CA CYS A 162 -4.92 -10.87 -8.11
C CYS A 162 -4.17 -9.59 -8.50
N MET A 163 -3.53 -9.54 -9.67
CA MET A 163 -2.83 -8.33 -10.16
C MET A 163 -3.76 -7.15 -10.34
N VAL A 164 -4.91 -7.36 -10.99
CA VAL A 164 -5.90 -6.30 -11.23
C VAL A 164 -6.55 -5.87 -9.92
N ALA A 165 -6.86 -6.81 -9.03
CA ALA A 165 -7.40 -6.54 -7.71
C ALA A 165 -6.42 -5.74 -6.85
N PHE A 166 -5.14 -6.11 -6.85
CA PHE A 166 -4.09 -5.40 -6.12
C PHE A 166 -3.94 -3.95 -6.58
N ALA A 167 -3.80 -3.73 -7.89
CA ALA A 167 -3.65 -2.38 -8.41
C ALA A 167 -4.95 -1.55 -8.32
N GLY A 168 -6.12 -2.17 -8.48
CA GLY A 168 -7.41 -1.51 -8.28
C GLY A 168 -7.73 -1.20 -6.82
N GLY A 169 -7.17 -1.98 -5.88
CA GLY A 169 -7.32 -1.74 -4.45
C GLY A 169 -6.44 -0.61 -3.90
N ASP A 170 -5.40 -0.22 -4.62
CA ASP A 170 -4.45 0.82 -4.18
C ASP A 170 -4.89 2.23 -4.60
N ILE A 171 -6.16 2.56 -4.37
CA ILE A 171 -6.76 3.87 -4.62
C ILE A 171 -7.11 4.58 -3.31
N TRP A 172 -7.14 5.92 -3.33
CA TRP A 172 -7.35 6.76 -2.14
C TRP A 172 -8.28 7.94 -2.39
N TYR A 173 -9.45 7.67 -2.98
CA TYR A 173 -10.48 8.72 -3.12
C TYR A 173 -11.00 9.22 -1.78
N LEU A 174 -11.14 8.32 -0.82
CA LEU A 174 -11.43 8.63 0.56
C LEU A 174 -10.23 8.25 1.43
N LYS A 175 -9.94 9.03 2.46
CA LYS A 175 -8.73 8.85 3.29
C LYS A 175 -8.62 7.43 3.87
N TYR A 176 -9.73 6.83 4.24
CA TYR A 176 -9.79 5.49 4.85
C TYR A 176 -9.71 4.33 3.85
N MET A 177 -9.77 4.59 2.54
CA MET A 177 -9.71 3.51 1.54
C MET A 177 -8.31 2.93 1.39
N ASN A 178 -7.27 3.70 1.72
CA ASN A 178 -5.89 3.24 1.65
C ASN A 178 -5.21 3.47 3.00
N ALA A 179 -4.81 2.36 3.65
CA ALA A 179 -4.20 2.41 4.97
C ALA A 179 -2.88 3.20 4.99
N PHE A 180 -2.06 3.08 3.94
CA PHE A 180 -0.79 3.81 3.86
C PHE A 180 -1.01 5.33 3.71
N TYR A 181 -1.99 5.72 2.89
CA TYR A 181 -2.35 7.13 2.75
C TYR A 181 -2.91 7.68 4.06
N LEU A 182 -3.76 6.92 4.75
CA LEU A 182 -4.31 7.33 6.04
C LEU A 182 -3.22 7.50 7.09
N CYS A 183 -2.28 6.54 7.19
CA CYS A 183 -1.14 6.64 8.11
C CYS A 183 -0.26 7.87 7.80
N ALA A 184 -0.02 8.17 6.52
CA ALA A 184 0.76 9.34 6.12
C ALA A 184 0.02 10.65 6.44
N ASP A 185 -1.29 10.71 6.21
CA ASP A 185 -2.12 11.89 6.50
C ASP A 185 -2.20 12.15 8.01
N LEU A 186 -2.43 11.11 8.82
CA LEU A 186 -2.50 11.21 10.28
C LEU A 186 -1.12 11.53 10.89
N GLY A 187 -0.07 10.83 10.45
CA GLY A 187 1.29 11.05 10.96
C GLY A 187 1.86 12.43 10.63
N THR A 188 1.32 13.12 9.62
CA THR A 188 1.69 14.48 9.23
C THR A 188 0.66 15.54 9.63
N GLU A 189 -0.36 15.16 10.42
CA GLU A 189 -1.48 16.03 10.82
C GLU A 189 -2.16 16.71 9.61
N GLY A 190 -2.22 16.02 8.47
CA GLY A 190 -2.78 16.55 7.22
C GLY A 190 -1.95 17.65 6.55
N LYS A 191 -0.73 17.90 7.02
CA LYS A 191 0.13 19.00 6.51
C LYS A 191 0.89 18.62 5.23
N MET A 192 1.04 17.33 4.96
CA MET A 192 1.88 16.84 3.86
C MET A 192 1.27 17.07 2.48
N ALA A 193 -0.04 16.86 2.34
CA ALA A 193 -0.71 17.00 1.06
C ALA A 193 -2.17 17.45 1.19
N ASN A 194 -2.61 18.30 0.25
CA ASN A 194 -4.02 18.65 0.16
C ASN A 194 -4.82 17.47 -0.40
N HIS A 195 -5.81 16.99 0.33
CA HIS A 195 -6.64 15.84 -0.05
C HIS A 195 -7.28 15.98 -1.45
N ARG A 196 -7.70 17.19 -1.86
CA ARG A 196 -8.23 17.45 -3.21
C ARG A 196 -7.20 17.16 -4.32
N SER A 197 -5.93 17.47 -4.08
CA SER A 197 -4.85 17.16 -5.02
C SER A 197 -4.58 15.65 -5.06
N MET A 198 -4.70 14.98 -3.91
CA MET A 198 -4.53 13.53 -3.82
C MET A 198 -5.66 12.77 -4.51
N ILE A 199 -6.91 13.27 -4.49
CA ILE A 199 -8.02 12.70 -5.27
C ILE A 199 -7.72 12.76 -6.78
N LYS A 200 -7.22 13.89 -7.28
CA LYS A 200 -6.82 14.01 -8.70
C LYS A 200 -5.70 13.02 -9.07
N LEU A 201 -4.74 12.85 -8.16
CA LEU A 201 -3.64 11.90 -8.34
C LEU A 201 -4.16 10.45 -8.36
N SER A 202 -5.11 10.11 -7.47
CA SER A 202 -5.77 8.80 -7.43
C SER A 202 -6.56 8.53 -8.72
N ALA A 203 -7.29 9.51 -9.24
CA ALA A 203 -8.00 9.40 -10.49
C ALA A 203 -7.06 9.15 -11.68
N ALA A 204 -5.96 9.90 -11.76
CA ALA A 204 -4.94 9.69 -12.77
C ALA A 204 -4.27 8.30 -12.64
N TYR A 205 -3.98 7.86 -11.43
CA TYR A 205 -3.46 6.52 -11.15
C TYR A 205 -4.41 5.44 -11.68
N MET A 206 -5.70 5.53 -11.37
CA MET A 206 -6.71 4.58 -11.83
C MET A 206 -6.76 4.50 -13.35
N VAL A 207 -6.79 5.66 -14.05
CA VAL A 207 -6.80 5.70 -15.52
C VAL A 207 -5.52 5.06 -16.09
N ILE A 208 -4.35 5.39 -15.55
CA ILE A 208 -3.07 4.85 -16.02
C ILE A 208 -3.00 3.34 -15.79
N CYS A 209 -3.45 2.84 -14.62
CA CYS A 209 -3.48 1.41 -14.33
C CYS A 209 -4.45 0.67 -15.26
N THR A 210 -5.66 1.21 -15.45
CA THR A 210 -6.66 0.61 -16.35
C THR A 210 -6.13 0.52 -17.79
N LEU A 211 -5.54 1.59 -18.31
CA LEU A 211 -4.91 1.58 -19.64
C LEU A 211 -3.75 0.59 -19.70
N GLY A 212 -2.92 0.53 -18.64
CA GLY A 212 -1.83 -0.44 -18.53
C GLY A 212 -2.32 -1.88 -18.63
N PHE A 213 -3.41 -2.23 -17.93
CA PHE A 213 -3.99 -3.56 -17.99
C PHE A 213 -4.59 -3.86 -19.37
N ILE A 214 -5.30 -2.91 -19.99
CA ILE A 214 -5.84 -3.08 -21.34
C ILE A 214 -4.72 -3.36 -22.35
N VAL A 215 -3.63 -2.60 -22.28
CA VAL A 215 -2.45 -2.79 -23.14
C VAL A 215 -1.76 -4.14 -22.87
N SER A 216 -1.88 -4.68 -21.66
CA SER A 216 -1.30 -5.97 -21.29
C SER A 216 -2.13 -7.18 -21.77
N ILE A 217 -3.39 -7.00 -22.20
CA ILE A 217 -4.26 -8.10 -22.66
C ILE A 217 -3.63 -8.94 -23.79
N PRO A 218 -3.06 -8.35 -24.87
CA PRO A 218 -2.42 -9.14 -25.93
C PRO A 218 -1.25 -9.97 -25.39
N PHE A 219 -0.46 -9.40 -24.49
CA PHE A 219 0.66 -10.08 -23.84
C PHE A 219 0.17 -11.28 -23.03
N TRP A 220 -0.86 -11.12 -22.21
CA TRP A 220 -1.43 -12.20 -21.41
C TRP A 220 -2.02 -13.32 -22.25
N ARG A 221 -2.63 -12.98 -23.40
CA ARG A 221 -3.10 -13.98 -24.40
C ARG A 221 -1.93 -14.77 -25.01
N MET A 222 -0.84 -14.09 -25.33
CA MET A 222 0.36 -14.73 -25.90
C MET A 222 0.97 -15.77 -24.94
N PHE A 223 0.90 -15.53 -23.62
CA PHE A 223 1.36 -16.45 -22.58
C PHE A 223 0.30 -17.45 -22.11
N GLY A 224 -0.87 -17.50 -22.75
CA GLY A 224 -1.95 -18.43 -22.38
C GLY A 224 -2.60 -18.14 -21.03
N LEU A 225 -2.40 -16.94 -20.47
CA LEU A 225 -2.98 -16.53 -19.21
C LEU A 225 -4.44 -16.06 -19.35
N LEU A 226 -4.84 -15.67 -20.55
CA LEU A 226 -6.22 -15.34 -20.94
C LEU A 226 -6.60 -16.21 -22.14
N GLN A 227 -7.71 -16.92 -22.02
CA GLN A 227 -8.37 -17.64 -23.13
C GLN A 227 -9.32 -16.73 -23.89
#